data_f189030de3d005b5f947b3f39d917d1c
#
_entry.id   f189030de3d005b5f947b3f39d917d1c
#
_cell.length_a   1.000
_cell.length_b   1.000
_cell.length_c   1.000
_cell.angle_alpha   90.00
_cell.angle_beta   90.00
_cell.angle_gamma   90.00
#
_symmetry.space_group_name_H-M   'P 1'
#
loop_
_entity.id
_entity.type
_entity.pdbx_description
1 polymer ?
#
loop_
_entity_poly.entity_id
_entity_poly.type
_entity_poly.pdbx_seq_one_letter_code
_entity_poly.pdbx_strand_id
1 'polypeptide(L)'
;MKNRSLMMIALILCLFSTCGIALAQDEFAMIYRYDPGEYSNINPLTGLEVEDVNTLAIPPTLIPLARFPEKWRPSFGHSDAAWVFELYVNADETRPMMLFYGSMPKDAGDGSEPKIGRISSAVFGTESLRKQYGATIITTPISQSVLNAGVLSYENWYGVNFDQLYPTLPISNLKHIQEKWAKKSTPADPNNLAYEFSEEAPEEGWKPGTSFHIQYAPTNRILWEYDEATGTYLRNQNSTAQQNGLSPDIDQNNGKQIGASNVIVIEVPHVAVPNTPPEYHYFDLNLNYSDEYPAYIFRDGKMFEVTWTTISKNFEQQSNRMRPIRFTDKNGNSFPLRPGQTWVHFVIPDTPLIEVDLPLGDAETEGSGHWRLNYISFK
;
A
#
# COMPACT_ATOMS: atom_id res chain seq x y z
N MET A 1 32.19 29.13 54.02
CA MET A 1 31.51 27.81 53.86
C MET A 1 30.13 27.84 53.18
N LYS A 2 29.65 29.00 52.67
CA LYS A 2 28.31 29.11 52.02
C LYS A 2 28.34 28.92 50.47
N ASN A 3 29.49 28.99 49.82
CA ASN A 3 29.56 28.93 48.36
C ASN A 3 29.78 27.52 47.76
N ARG A 4 30.14 26.53 48.58
CA ARG A 4 30.32 25.13 48.06
C ARG A 4 29.03 24.37 47.95
N SER A 5 28.01 24.66 48.76
CA SER A 5 26.70 23.98 48.69
C SER A 5 25.83 24.42 47.52
N LEU A 6 25.96 25.71 47.08
CA LEU A 6 25.20 26.19 45.93
C LEU A 6 25.75 25.62 44.60
N MET A 7 27.07 25.39 44.49
CA MET A 7 27.68 24.85 43.30
C MET A 7 27.37 23.36 43.12
N MET A 8 27.15 22.62 44.21
CA MET A 8 26.78 21.23 44.17
C MET A 8 25.29 20.99 43.83
N ILE A 9 24.39 21.92 44.19
CA ILE A 9 22.97 21.86 43.82
C ILE A 9 22.79 22.24 42.33
N ALA A 10 23.56 23.19 41.80
CA ALA A 10 23.55 23.52 40.38
C ALA A 10 24.07 22.37 39.49
N LEU A 11 25.06 21.62 39.97
CA LEU A 11 25.61 20.48 39.22
C LEU A 11 24.64 19.26 39.22
N ILE A 12 23.88 19.07 40.29
CA ILE A 12 22.87 18.00 40.36
C ILE A 12 21.64 18.35 39.52
N LEU A 13 21.24 19.61 39.43
CA LEU A 13 20.13 20.05 38.58
C LEU A 13 20.49 19.99 37.06
N CYS A 14 21.75 20.18 36.69
CA CYS A 14 22.21 19.98 35.31
C CYS A 14 22.31 18.51 34.90
N LEU A 15 22.53 17.60 35.84
CA LEU A 15 22.57 16.14 35.56
C LEU A 15 21.17 15.52 35.38
N PHE A 16 20.12 16.11 35.97
CA PHE A 16 18.74 15.66 35.78
C PHE A 16 18.07 16.25 34.55
N SER A 17 18.54 17.36 33.99
CA SER A 17 17.97 17.95 32.75
C SER A 17 18.52 17.34 31.46
N THR A 18 19.61 16.59 31.51
CA THR A 18 20.15 15.89 30.33
C THR A 18 19.67 14.43 30.18
N CYS A 19 19.10 13.84 31.27
CA CYS A 19 18.54 12.50 31.23
C CYS A 19 17.08 12.45 30.71
N GLY A 20 16.37 13.58 30.69
CA GLY A 20 14.98 13.66 30.25
C GLY A 20 14.78 13.80 28.74
N ILE A 21 15.84 14.11 28.00
CA ILE A 21 15.78 14.31 26.54
C ILE A 21 16.15 13.03 25.76
N ALA A 22 16.84 12.10 26.40
CA ALA A 22 17.27 10.85 25.75
C ALA A 22 16.19 9.74 25.73
N LEU A 23 15.12 9.87 26.52
CA LEU A 23 14.06 8.85 26.58
C LEU A 23 12.87 9.11 25.64
N ALA A 24 12.80 10.28 24.98
CA ALA A 24 11.74 10.57 24.03
C ALA A 24 12.13 10.24 22.56
N GLN A 25 13.35 9.79 22.34
CA GLN A 25 13.81 9.42 20.99
C GLN A 25 13.58 7.95 20.61
N ASP A 26 13.25 7.08 21.56
CA ASP A 26 13.18 5.63 21.32
C ASP A 26 11.78 5.05 21.12
N GLU A 27 10.73 5.82 21.29
CA GLU A 27 9.36 5.29 21.17
C GLU A 27 8.88 5.05 19.73
N PHE A 28 9.69 5.45 18.73
CA PHE A 28 9.43 5.22 17.30
C PHE A 28 10.66 4.72 16.53
N ALA A 29 11.64 4.17 17.22
CA ALA A 29 12.70 3.42 16.56
C ALA A 29 12.07 2.15 16.02
N MET A 30 11.72 2.18 14.74
CA MET A 30 11.25 1.00 14.03
C MET A 30 12.26 -0.12 14.19
N ILE A 31 11.76 -1.34 14.32
CA ILE A 31 12.50 -2.55 14.67
C ILE A 31 13.62 -2.89 13.68
N TYR A 32 13.60 -2.29 12.51
CA TYR A 32 14.67 -2.32 11.52
C TYR A 32 15.38 -0.96 11.46
N ARG A 33 16.35 -0.75 12.35
CA ARG A 33 17.33 0.32 12.16
C ARG A 33 18.23 -0.08 11.00
N TYR A 34 18.05 0.54 9.87
CA TYR A 34 19.08 0.63 8.86
C TYR A 34 20.19 1.52 9.43
N ASP A 35 21.20 0.92 10.03
CA ASP A 35 22.40 1.65 10.36
C ASP A 35 23.09 2.00 9.03
N PRO A 36 23.39 3.28 8.74
CA PRO A 36 24.07 3.66 7.51
C PRO A 36 25.40 2.93 7.26
N GLY A 37 25.93 2.23 8.26
CA GLY A 37 27.13 1.40 8.18
C GLY A 37 26.91 -0.10 7.96
N GLU A 38 25.68 -0.60 8.20
CA GLU A 38 25.29 -2.00 7.99
C GLU A 38 23.99 -2.01 7.19
N TYR A 39 24.10 -1.97 5.87
CA TYR A 39 22.92 -2.07 5.01
C TYR A 39 22.31 -3.46 5.16
N SER A 40 21.14 -3.51 5.78
CA SER A 40 20.29 -4.69 5.67
C SER A 40 19.93 -4.88 4.20
N ASN A 41 20.07 -6.09 3.67
CA ASN A 41 19.59 -6.46 2.35
C ASN A 41 18.09 -6.76 2.35
N ILE A 42 17.38 -6.40 3.40
CA ILE A 42 15.93 -6.61 3.52
C ILE A 42 15.17 -5.39 3.00
N ASN A 43 14.22 -5.63 2.11
CA ASN A 43 13.30 -4.61 1.63
C ASN A 43 12.31 -4.21 2.75
N PRO A 44 12.30 -2.94 3.18
CA PRO A 44 11.46 -2.49 4.29
C PRO A 44 9.95 -2.47 3.99
N LEU A 45 9.55 -2.62 2.72
CA LEU A 45 8.15 -2.73 2.32
C LEU A 45 7.65 -4.17 2.19
N THR A 46 8.55 -5.14 2.09
CA THR A 46 8.15 -6.53 1.88
C THR A 46 8.71 -7.51 2.91
N GLY A 47 9.72 -7.11 3.70
CA GLY A 47 10.44 -8.03 4.59
C GLY A 47 11.29 -9.09 3.88
N LEU A 48 11.41 -9.01 2.54
CA LEU A 48 12.17 -9.95 1.72
C LEU A 48 13.57 -9.42 1.41
N GLU A 49 14.52 -10.32 1.17
CA GLU A 49 15.85 -9.95 0.70
C GLU A 49 15.81 -9.30 -0.69
N VAL A 50 16.65 -8.28 -0.87
CA VAL A 50 16.94 -7.70 -2.19
C VAL A 50 18.28 -8.19 -2.71
N GLU A 51 18.38 -8.39 -4.03
CA GLU A 51 19.63 -8.84 -4.64
C GLU A 51 20.72 -7.76 -4.63
N ASP A 52 20.31 -6.51 -4.84
CA ASP A 52 21.19 -5.34 -4.84
C ASP A 52 20.66 -4.30 -3.84
N VAL A 53 21.36 -4.16 -2.72
CA VAL A 53 21.02 -3.20 -1.66
C VAL A 53 20.99 -1.75 -2.16
N ASN A 54 21.74 -1.41 -3.22
CA ASN A 54 21.74 -0.07 -3.78
C ASN A 54 20.37 0.32 -4.36
N THR A 55 19.54 -0.65 -4.70
CA THR A 55 18.17 -0.39 -5.17
C THR A 55 17.30 0.26 -4.09
N LEU A 56 17.63 0.06 -2.82
CA LEU A 56 16.92 0.68 -1.69
C LEU A 56 17.21 2.19 -1.54
N ALA A 57 18.26 2.70 -2.18
CA ALA A 57 18.51 4.14 -2.25
C ALA A 57 17.67 4.84 -3.33
N ILE A 58 17.09 4.07 -4.26
CA ILE A 58 16.23 4.60 -5.34
C ILE A 58 14.83 4.84 -4.78
N PRO A 59 14.25 6.05 -4.94
CA PRO A 59 12.89 6.31 -4.49
C PRO A 59 11.87 5.31 -5.05
N PRO A 60 10.87 4.90 -4.26
CA PRO A 60 9.80 4.04 -4.74
C PRO A 60 9.13 4.61 -6.00
N THR A 61 8.60 3.73 -6.84
CA THR A 61 7.90 4.13 -8.06
C THR A 61 6.46 3.65 -8.00
N LEU A 62 5.51 4.58 -8.15
CA LEU A 62 4.08 4.33 -8.12
C LEU A 62 3.52 4.35 -9.56
N ILE A 63 2.84 3.28 -9.96
CA ILE A 63 2.35 3.10 -11.33
C ILE A 63 0.87 2.69 -11.31
N PRO A 64 -0.06 3.56 -11.78
CA PRO A 64 -1.46 3.22 -11.91
C PRO A 64 -1.71 2.29 -13.09
N LEU A 65 -2.58 1.28 -12.91
CA LEU A 65 -2.94 0.34 -13.95
C LEU A 65 -4.42 0.40 -14.31
N ALA A 66 -4.71 0.22 -15.60
CA ALA A 66 -6.05 -0.04 -16.11
C ALA A 66 -6.34 -1.54 -16.02
N ARG A 67 -7.40 -1.89 -15.30
CA ARG A 67 -7.89 -3.27 -15.18
C ARG A 67 -9.37 -3.41 -15.52
N PHE A 68 -10.05 -2.30 -15.67
CA PHE A 68 -11.46 -2.23 -16.02
C PHE A 68 -11.63 -1.46 -17.36
N PRO A 69 -12.53 -1.90 -18.23
CA PRO A 69 -13.27 -3.16 -18.22
C PRO A 69 -12.38 -4.41 -18.46
N GLU A 70 -12.97 -5.60 -18.34
CA GLU A 70 -12.28 -6.90 -18.40
C GLU A 70 -11.29 -7.06 -19.56
N LYS A 71 -11.58 -6.47 -20.74
CA LYS A 71 -10.70 -6.53 -21.92
C LYS A 71 -9.26 -5.99 -21.68
N TRP A 72 -9.03 -5.26 -20.60
CA TRP A 72 -7.70 -4.77 -20.21
C TRP A 72 -6.94 -5.74 -19.32
N ARG A 73 -7.53 -6.87 -18.99
CA ARG A 73 -6.88 -7.98 -18.29
C ARG A 73 -6.54 -9.12 -19.26
N PRO A 74 -5.52 -9.92 -18.98
CA PRO A 74 -4.55 -9.78 -17.90
C PRO A 74 -3.61 -8.60 -18.12
N SER A 75 -3.00 -8.11 -17.02
CA SER A 75 -1.99 -7.05 -17.03
C SER A 75 -0.64 -7.58 -16.53
N PHE A 76 0.38 -6.74 -16.48
CA PHE A 76 1.76 -7.15 -16.30
C PHE A 76 2.35 -6.56 -15.02
N GLY A 77 3.10 -7.35 -14.26
CA GLY A 77 3.99 -6.91 -13.20
C GLY A 77 3.36 -6.77 -11.81
N HIS A 78 2.13 -7.26 -11.60
CA HIS A 78 1.49 -7.21 -10.29
C HIS A 78 2.22 -8.04 -9.25
N SER A 79 2.71 -9.21 -9.63
CA SER A 79 3.34 -10.17 -8.72
C SER A 79 4.65 -9.68 -8.11
N ASP A 80 5.26 -8.65 -8.69
CA ASP A 80 6.56 -8.11 -8.27
C ASP A 80 6.46 -6.75 -7.58
N ALA A 81 5.26 -6.16 -7.49
CA ALA A 81 5.05 -4.94 -6.74
C ALA A 81 5.20 -5.22 -5.23
N ALA A 82 5.88 -4.33 -4.51
CA ALA A 82 5.96 -4.43 -3.06
C ALA A 82 4.58 -4.27 -2.41
N TRP A 83 3.86 -3.22 -2.82
CA TRP A 83 2.48 -2.96 -2.41
C TRP A 83 1.62 -2.66 -3.62
N VAL A 84 0.35 -3.00 -3.53
CA VAL A 84 -0.68 -2.58 -4.49
C VAL A 84 -1.81 -1.91 -3.73
N PHE A 85 -2.14 -0.68 -4.11
CA PHE A 85 -3.25 0.08 -3.54
C PHE A 85 -4.40 0.10 -4.52
N GLU A 86 -5.52 -0.49 -4.19
CA GLU A 86 -6.71 -0.51 -5.05
C GLU A 86 -7.68 0.58 -4.64
N LEU A 87 -7.82 1.60 -5.50
CA LEU A 87 -8.63 2.78 -5.27
C LEU A 87 -9.90 2.70 -6.11
N TYR A 88 -11.05 3.00 -5.52
CA TYR A 88 -12.27 3.28 -6.28
C TYR A 88 -12.11 4.62 -7.00
N VAL A 89 -12.47 4.66 -8.28
CA VAL A 89 -12.35 5.87 -9.10
C VAL A 89 -13.73 6.49 -9.31
N ASN A 90 -14.58 5.84 -10.09
CA ASN A 90 -15.97 6.16 -10.37
C ASN A 90 -16.58 5.08 -11.27
N ALA A 91 -17.87 5.12 -11.53
CA ALA A 91 -18.55 4.27 -12.52
C ALA A 91 -18.10 2.79 -12.46
N ASP A 92 -18.10 2.22 -11.26
CA ASP A 92 -17.72 0.83 -10.98
C ASP A 92 -16.23 0.50 -11.16
N GLU A 93 -15.42 1.45 -11.62
CA GLU A 93 -13.99 1.24 -11.86
C GLU A 93 -13.18 1.36 -10.57
N THR A 94 -12.28 0.39 -10.36
CA THR A 94 -11.14 0.54 -9.45
C THR A 94 -9.84 0.68 -10.24
N ARG A 95 -8.84 1.29 -9.62
CA ARG A 95 -7.51 1.47 -10.20
C ARG A 95 -6.43 1.03 -9.23
N PRO A 96 -5.81 -0.13 -9.47
CA PRO A 96 -4.65 -0.55 -8.73
C PRO A 96 -3.46 0.38 -9.01
N MET A 97 -2.80 0.79 -7.94
CA MET A 97 -1.56 1.56 -7.95
C MET A 97 -0.45 0.65 -7.45
N MET A 98 0.41 0.20 -8.35
CA MET A 98 1.55 -0.63 -7.96
C MET A 98 2.70 0.21 -7.43
N LEU A 99 3.23 -0.14 -6.26
CA LEU A 99 4.40 0.47 -5.66
C LEU A 99 5.59 -0.48 -5.79
N PHE A 100 6.58 -0.10 -6.59
CA PHE A 100 7.83 -0.84 -6.74
C PHE A 100 8.92 -0.19 -5.90
N TYR A 101 9.63 -1.01 -5.14
CA TYR A 101 10.77 -0.59 -4.34
C TYR A 101 11.72 -1.77 -4.09
N GLY A 102 13.00 -1.59 -4.34
CA GLY A 102 14.04 -2.60 -4.11
C GLY A 102 14.00 -3.80 -5.04
N SER A 103 12.87 -4.09 -5.69
CA SER A 103 12.73 -5.19 -6.65
C SER A 103 11.89 -4.77 -7.85
N MET A 104 12.09 -5.47 -8.96
CA MET A 104 11.40 -5.28 -10.23
C MET A 104 11.13 -6.64 -10.88
N PRO A 105 10.13 -6.76 -11.77
CA PRO A 105 9.94 -7.98 -12.55
C PRO A 105 11.23 -8.42 -13.24
N LYS A 106 11.59 -9.70 -13.10
CA LYS A 106 12.85 -10.24 -13.60
C LYS A 106 12.68 -11.19 -14.76
N ASP A 107 11.58 -11.92 -14.78
CA ASP A 107 11.31 -12.98 -15.74
C ASP A 107 9.90 -12.82 -16.32
N ALA A 108 9.80 -12.90 -17.62
CA ALA A 108 8.53 -12.95 -18.34
C ALA A 108 8.04 -14.39 -18.57
N GLY A 109 8.74 -15.40 -18.06
CA GLY A 109 8.37 -16.81 -18.19
C GLY A 109 8.58 -17.42 -19.58
N ASP A 110 8.61 -16.60 -20.62
CA ASP A 110 8.83 -16.99 -22.01
C ASP A 110 10.21 -16.57 -22.55
N GLY A 111 11.06 -16.01 -21.68
CA GLY A 111 12.38 -15.47 -22.02
C GLY A 111 12.35 -14.10 -22.67
N SER A 112 11.19 -13.47 -22.79
CA SER A 112 11.07 -12.07 -23.22
C SER A 112 11.40 -11.11 -22.08
N GLU A 113 11.63 -9.84 -22.40
CA GLU A 113 11.82 -8.82 -21.40
C GLU A 113 10.49 -8.58 -20.64
N PRO A 114 10.49 -8.65 -19.27
CA PRO A 114 9.32 -8.34 -18.48
C PRO A 114 8.83 -6.90 -18.71
N LYS A 115 7.54 -6.67 -18.46
CA LYS A 115 6.88 -5.38 -18.66
C LYS A 115 6.06 -5.00 -17.44
N ILE A 116 5.74 -3.73 -17.32
CA ILE A 116 4.72 -3.22 -16.43
C ILE A 116 3.60 -2.61 -17.26
N GLY A 117 2.40 -2.86 -16.91
CA GLY A 117 1.24 -2.31 -17.61
C GLY A 117 0.00 -3.20 -17.46
N ARG A 118 -1.05 -2.73 -17.89
CA ARG A 118 -1.39 -1.58 -18.79
C ARG A 118 -1.41 -0.28 -17.99
N ILE A 119 -0.47 0.59 -18.22
CA ILE A 119 -0.34 1.84 -17.46
C ILE A 119 -1.54 2.74 -17.76
N SER A 120 -2.10 3.31 -16.71
CA SER A 120 -3.23 4.24 -16.76
C SER A 120 -2.83 5.63 -16.27
N SER A 121 -3.78 6.55 -16.25
CA SER A 121 -3.57 7.88 -15.66
C SER A 121 -3.65 7.83 -14.14
N ALA A 122 -2.88 8.69 -13.48
CA ALA A 122 -3.04 8.96 -12.06
C ALA A 122 -4.43 9.54 -11.78
N VAL A 123 -4.95 9.21 -10.60
CA VAL A 123 -6.27 9.61 -10.10
C VAL A 123 -6.15 10.30 -8.75
N PHE A 124 -7.26 10.76 -8.20
CA PHE A 124 -7.31 11.26 -6.84
C PHE A 124 -6.85 10.18 -5.85
N GLY A 125 -6.22 10.57 -4.75
CA GLY A 125 -5.55 9.66 -3.81
C GLY A 125 -4.10 9.32 -4.18
N THR A 126 -3.73 9.40 -5.46
CA THR A 126 -2.37 9.11 -5.92
C THR A 126 -1.32 10.00 -5.27
N GLU A 127 -1.58 11.31 -5.14
CA GLU A 127 -0.60 12.24 -4.57
C GLU A 127 -0.38 12.02 -3.08
N SER A 128 -1.42 11.66 -2.34
CA SER A 128 -1.30 11.32 -0.91
C SER A 128 -0.40 10.10 -0.72
N LEU A 129 -0.62 9.04 -1.49
CA LEU A 129 0.26 7.86 -1.48
C LEU A 129 1.69 8.21 -1.90
N ARG A 130 1.85 8.98 -2.98
CA ARG A 130 3.18 9.43 -3.43
C ARG A 130 3.97 10.13 -2.32
N LYS A 131 3.33 11.06 -1.61
CA LYS A 131 3.97 11.82 -0.52
C LYS A 131 4.35 10.93 0.65
N GLN A 132 3.47 10.03 1.04
CA GLN A 132 3.69 9.11 2.17
C GLN A 132 4.86 8.17 1.92
N TYR A 133 4.97 7.64 0.70
CA TYR A 133 6.04 6.72 0.36
C TYR A 133 7.27 7.39 -0.27
N GLY A 134 7.25 8.71 -0.44
CA GLY A 134 8.33 9.43 -1.13
C GLY A 134 8.51 8.98 -2.58
N ALA A 135 7.43 8.51 -3.21
CA ALA A 135 7.47 7.87 -4.51
C ALA A 135 7.53 8.87 -5.68
N THR A 136 8.04 8.40 -6.82
CA THR A 136 7.82 9.01 -8.12
C THR A 136 6.63 8.33 -8.80
N ILE A 137 5.88 9.06 -9.65
CA ILE A 137 4.74 8.49 -10.39
C ILE A 137 5.12 8.31 -11.86
N ILE A 138 4.85 7.13 -12.41
CA ILE A 138 4.87 6.87 -13.84
C ILE A 138 3.43 6.65 -14.30
N THR A 139 2.93 7.49 -15.21
CA THR A 139 1.52 7.56 -15.57
C THR A 139 1.33 7.91 -17.05
N THR A 140 0.20 7.54 -17.64
CA THR A 140 -0.24 8.13 -18.92
C THR A 140 -0.71 9.57 -18.70
N PRO A 141 -1.00 10.36 -19.75
CA PRO A 141 -1.51 11.72 -19.58
C PRO A 141 -2.68 11.78 -18.60
N ILE A 142 -2.58 12.70 -17.67
CA ILE A 142 -3.55 12.90 -16.58
C ILE A 142 -4.69 13.77 -17.08
N SER A 143 -5.91 13.46 -16.67
CA SER A 143 -7.07 14.26 -17.05
C SER A 143 -6.95 15.70 -16.55
N GLN A 144 -7.46 16.66 -17.34
CA GLN A 144 -7.40 18.07 -17.00
C GLN A 144 -8.15 18.37 -15.69
N SER A 145 -9.20 17.61 -15.36
CA SER A 145 -9.94 17.75 -14.10
C SER A 145 -9.08 17.45 -12.87
N VAL A 146 -8.28 16.38 -12.93
CA VAL A 146 -7.34 16.01 -11.86
C VAL A 146 -6.23 17.06 -11.72
N LEU A 147 -5.73 17.58 -12.86
CA LEU A 147 -4.72 18.64 -12.86
C LEU A 147 -5.26 19.96 -12.31
N ASN A 148 -6.48 20.36 -12.72
CA ASN A 148 -7.12 21.59 -12.27
C ASN A 148 -7.46 21.59 -10.78
N ALA A 149 -7.72 20.42 -10.22
CA ALA A 149 -7.96 20.28 -8.79
C ALA A 149 -6.68 20.46 -7.94
N GLY A 150 -5.51 20.58 -8.55
CA GLY A 150 -4.25 20.82 -7.87
C GLY A 150 -3.77 19.62 -7.03
N VAL A 151 -4.31 18.44 -7.28
CA VAL A 151 -4.11 17.23 -6.48
C VAL A 151 -2.77 16.56 -6.78
N LEU A 152 -2.09 16.94 -7.86
CA LEU A 152 -0.79 16.38 -8.24
C LEU A 152 0.29 17.46 -8.35
N SER A 153 1.44 17.21 -7.76
CA SER A 153 2.62 18.04 -7.93
C SER A 153 3.38 17.62 -9.20
N TYR A 154 3.51 18.53 -10.15
CA TYR A 154 4.17 18.27 -11.44
C TYR A 154 5.65 17.88 -11.35
N GLU A 155 6.29 18.11 -10.22
CA GLU A 155 7.74 17.92 -10.08
C GLU A 155 8.12 16.43 -9.91
N ASN A 156 7.15 15.57 -9.61
CA ASN A 156 7.40 14.20 -9.17
C ASN A 156 6.69 13.12 -10.01
N TRP A 157 6.31 13.43 -11.23
CA TRP A 157 5.70 12.46 -12.11
C TRP A 157 6.35 12.42 -13.50
N TYR A 158 6.33 11.25 -14.11
CA TYR A 158 6.79 11.00 -15.46
C TYR A 158 5.61 10.58 -16.33
N GLY A 159 5.26 11.44 -17.28
CA GLY A 159 4.24 11.13 -18.29
C GLY A 159 4.79 10.20 -19.35
N VAL A 160 4.18 9.04 -19.47
CA VAL A 160 4.46 8.11 -20.55
C VAL A 160 3.51 8.43 -21.69
N ASN A 161 4.02 8.99 -22.77
CA ASN A 161 3.23 9.29 -23.95
C ASN A 161 3.38 8.15 -24.96
N PHE A 162 2.26 7.49 -25.26
CA PHE A 162 2.22 6.39 -26.21
C PHE A 162 1.08 6.59 -27.18
N ASP A 163 1.25 6.12 -28.40
CA ASP A 163 0.19 6.06 -29.40
C ASP A 163 -0.92 5.04 -29.07
N GLN A 164 -0.77 4.33 -27.97
CA GLN A 164 -1.69 3.30 -27.50
C GLN A 164 -2.39 3.70 -26.19
N LEU A 165 -3.66 3.37 -26.11
CA LEU A 165 -4.39 3.44 -24.86
C LEU A 165 -3.89 2.34 -23.91
N TYR A 166 -3.53 2.73 -22.67
CA TYR A 166 -2.97 1.83 -21.66
C TYR A 166 -1.74 1.03 -22.10
N PRO A 167 -0.63 1.73 -22.30
CA PRO A 167 0.61 1.12 -22.78
C PRO A 167 1.25 0.19 -21.75
N THR A 168 2.18 -0.63 -22.24
CA THR A 168 3.10 -1.38 -21.38
C THR A 168 4.49 -0.76 -21.45
N LEU A 169 5.22 -0.83 -20.34
CA LEU A 169 6.57 -0.30 -20.22
C LEU A 169 7.56 -1.46 -19.98
N PRO A 170 8.52 -1.71 -20.86
CA PRO A 170 9.60 -2.64 -20.63
C PRO A 170 10.41 -2.27 -19.38
N ILE A 171 10.93 -3.26 -18.67
CA ILE A 171 11.68 -3.03 -17.41
C ILE A 171 12.96 -2.24 -17.65
N SER A 172 13.65 -2.41 -18.78
CA SER A 172 14.82 -1.61 -19.12
C SER A 172 14.50 -0.11 -19.18
N ASN A 173 13.35 0.24 -19.75
CA ASN A 173 12.89 1.62 -19.80
C ASN A 173 12.53 2.15 -18.40
N LEU A 174 11.89 1.34 -17.57
CA LEU A 174 11.57 1.71 -16.19
C LEU A 174 12.84 1.98 -15.40
N LYS A 175 13.83 1.07 -15.45
CA LYS A 175 15.14 1.28 -14.80
C LYS A 175 15.81 2.56 -15.24
N HIS A 176 15.81 2.84 -16.54
CA HIS A 176 16.37 4.09 -17.07
C HIS A 176 15.65 5.34 -16.51
N ILE A 177 14.32 5.30 -16.41
CA ILE A 177 13.52 6.38 -15.82
C ILE A 177 13.89 6.56 -14.34
N GLN A 178 13.96 5.48 -13.58
CA GLN A 178 14.32 5.50 -12.17
C GLN A 178 15.73 6.05 -11.93
N GLU A 179 16.72 5.60 -12.68
CA GLU A 179 18.09 6.11 -12.59
C GLU A 179 18.17 7.62 -12.90
N LYS A 180 17.40 8.08 -13.88
CA LYS A 180 17.31 9.49 -14.22
C LYS A 180 16.68 10.31 -13.09
N TRP A 181 15.66 9.77 -12.43
CA TRP A 181 15.01 10.42 -11.28
C TRP A 181 15.86 10.37 -10.02
N ALA A 182 16.52 9.25 -9.74
CA ALA A 182 17.41 9.08 -8.60
C ALA A 182 18.51 10.15 -8.57
N LYS A 183 18.98 10.62 -9.73
CA LYS A 183 19.97 11.71 -9.84
C LYS A 183 19.42 13.08 -9.46
N LYS A 184 18.09 13.25 -9.42
CA LYS A 184 17.42 14.53 -9.16
C LYS A 184 16.65 14.54 -7.85
N SER A 185 16.36 13.38 -7.31
CA SER A 185 15.55 13.19 -6.10
C SER A 185 16.43 13.04 -4.87
N THR A 186 15.89 13.35 -3.71
CA THR A 186 16.46 12.91 -2.44
C THR A 186 16.43 11.39 -2.42
N PRO A 187 17.52 10.71 -2.05
CA PRO A 187 17.52 9.25 -1.88
C PRO A 187 16.39 8.81 -0.96
N ALA A 188 15.85 7.61 -1.23
CA ALA A 188 14.91 6.99 -0.30
C ALA A 188 15.58 6.80 1.06
N ASP A 189 14.77 6.93 2.11
CA ASP A 189 15.17 6.56 3.45
C ASP A 189 14.43 5.29 3.85
N PRO A 190 15.10 4.12 3.82
CA PRO A 190 14.46 2.86 4.15
C PRO A 190 13.80 2.83 5.53
N ASN A 191 14.37 3.55 6.52
CA ASN A 191 13.79 3.62 7.86
C ASN A 191 12.40 4.26 7.89
N ASN A 192 12.15 5.25 7.03
CA ASN A 192 10.84 5.87 6.92
C ASN A 192 9.79 4.95 6.29
N LEU A 193 10.24 3.94 5.53
CA LEU A 193 9.39 3.00 4.82
C LEU A 193 9.19 1.68 5.57
N ALA A 194 10.02 1.38 6.60
CA ALA A 194 10.05 0.07 7.23
C ALA A 194 8.75 -0.29 7.95
N TYR A 195 8.33 -1.54 7.77
CA TYR A 195 7.26 -2.20 8.52
C TYR A 195 7.85 -3.30 9.38
N GLU A 196 7.09 -3.72 10.39
CA GLU A 196 7.40 -4.93 11.13
C GLU A 196 6.94 -6.15 10.33
N PHE A 197 7.79 -7.18 10.26
CA PHE A 197 7.48 -8.43 9.57
C PHE A 197 7.70 -9.62 10.48
N SER A 198 6.84 -10.64 10.35
CA SER A 198 6.99 -11.93 11.00
C SER A 198 6.45 -13.03 10.08
N GLU A 199 7.15 -14.16 9.98
CA GLU A 199 6.65 -15.35 9.30
C GLU A 199 5.42 -15.93 10.01
N GLU A 200 5.40 -15.83 11.35
CA GLU A 200 4.30 -16.32 12.16
C GLU A 200 3.29 -15.20 12.44
N ALA A 201 2.02 -15.50 12.27
CA ALA A 201 0.95 -14.59 12.63
C ALA A 201 0.85 -14.43 14.16
N PRO A 202 0.40 -13.26 14.67
CA PRO A 202 0.12 -13.10 16.09
C PRO A 202 -0.78 -14.22 16.62
N GLU A 203 -0.49 -14.70 17.83
CA GLU A 203 -1.20 -15.82 18.44
C GLU A 203 -2.63 -15.47 18.85
N GLU A 204 -2.89 -14.20 19.15
CA GLU A 204 -4.17 -13.72 19.67
C GLU A 204 -4.81 -12.66 18.78
N GLY A 205 -6.11 -12.45 18.98
CA GLY A 205 -6.86 -11.34 18.36
C GLY A 205 -7.30 -11.61 16.92
N TRP A 206 -7.21 -12.86 16.45
CA TRP A 206 -7.64 -13.25 15.11
C TRP A 206 -9.00 -13.96 15.09
N LYS A 207 -9.61 -13.91 13.93
CA LYS A 207 -10.74 -14.77 13.52
C LYS A 207 -10.34 -15.58 12.31
N PRO A 208 -10.99 -16.71 11.99
CA PRO A 208 -10.78 -17.38 10.71
C PRO A 208 -10.92 -16.39 9.56
N GLY A 209 -10.06 -16.47 8.55
CA GLY A 209 -10.00 -15.50 7.45
C GLY A 209 -9.53 -16.16 6.16
N THR A 210 -10.17 -17.27 5.77
CA THR A 210 -9.77 -18.09 4.62
C THR A 210 -10.17 -17.48 3.28
N SER A 211 -11.16 -16.59 3.25
CA SER A 211 -11.47 -15.82 2.05
C SER A 211 -11.98 -14.41 2.38
N PHE A 212 -11.78 -13.51 1.43
CA PHE A 212 -12.28 -12.15 1.46
C PHE A 212 -12.85 -11.76 0.10
N HIS A 213 -14.15 -11.46 0.05
CA HIS A 213 -14.86 -10.99 -1.13
C HIS A 213 -15.21 -9.52 -1.00
N ILE A 214 -14.74 -8.70 -1.93
CA ILE A 214 -15.14 -7.30 -2.04
C ILE A 214 -15.90 -7.07 -3.35
N GLN A 215 -17.08 -6.46 -3.23
CA GLN A 215 -17.89 -6.05 -4.36
C GLN A 215 -17.94 -4.53 -4.45
N TYR A 216 -17.15 -3.95 -5.34
CA TYR A 216 -17.22 -2.51 -5.66
C TYR A 216 -18.47 -2.18 -6.48
N ALA A 217 -18.86 -3.09 -7.37
CA ALA A 217 -20.06 -3.03 -8.17
C ALA A 217 -20.44 -4.43 -8.67
N PRO A 218 -21.63 -4.65 -9.23
CA PRO A 218 -21.99 -5.94 -9.86
C PRO A 218 -20.99 -6.39 -10.93
N THR A 219 -20.37 -5.43 -11.62
CA THR A 219 -19.37 -5.63 -12.69
C THR A 219 -17.93 -5.62 -12.18
N ASN A 220 -17.70 -5.33 -10.91
CA ASN A 220 -16.37 -5.26 -10.30
C ASN A 220 -16.37 -5.93 -8.93
N ARG A 221 -16.14 -7.25 -8.96
CA ARG A 221 -16.07 -8.11 -7.79
C ARG A 221 -14.70 -8.77 -7.75
N ILE A 222 -14.12 -8.86 -6.55
CA ILE A 222 -12.81 -9.44 -6.29
C ILE A 222 -12.97 -10.42 -5.14
N LEU A 223 -12.47 -11.64 -5.33
CA LEU A 223 -12.38 -12.65 -4.28
C LEU A 223 -10.92 -13.02 -4.06
N TRP A 224 -10.49 -12.95 -2.83
CA TRP A 224 -9.23 -13.46 -2.34
C TRP A 224 -9.48 -14.76 -1.59
N GLU A 225 -8.72 -15.80 -1.91
CA GLU A 225 -8.81 -17.11 -1.26
C GLU A 225 -7.43 -17.54 -0.78
N TYR A 226 -7.34 -17.90 0.50
CA TYR A 226 -6.07 -18.32 1.09
C TYR A 226 -5.66 -19.70 0.55
N ASP A 227 -4.46 -19.76 0.02
CA ASP A 227 -3.80 -20.98 -0.43
C ASP A 227 -2.70 -21.37 0.56
N GLU A 228 -2.92 -22.44 1.31
CA GLU A 228 -1.97 -22.96 2.31
C GLU A 228 -0.64 -23.38 1.69
N ALA A 229 -0.65 -23.83 0.42
CA ALA A 229 0.57 -24.31 -0.23
C ALA A 229 1.57 -23.18 -0.51
N THR A 230 1.07 -21.99 -0.79
CA THR A 230 1.92 -20.81 -1.04
C THR A 230 1.96 -19.84 0.14
N GLY A 231 1.04 -19.99 1.09
CA GLY A 231 0.88 -19.06 2.21
C GLY A 231 0.39 -17.68 1.77
N THR A 232 -0.30 -17.58 0.64
CA THR A 232 -0.79 -16.31 0.06
C THR A 232 -2.28 -16.38 -0.22
N TYR A 233 -2.90 -15.21 -0.34
CA TYR A 233 -4.26 -15.08 -0.85
C TYR A 233 -4.23 -14.94 -2.36
N LEU A 234 -4.87 -15.86 -3.08
CA LEU A 234 -4.96 -15.87 -4.54
C LEU A 234 -6.15 -15.03 -5.01
N ARG A 235 -5.90 -14.17 -5.99
CA ARG A 235 -6.88 -13.19 -6.47
C ARG A 235 -7.71 -13.74 -7.62
N ASN A 236 -9.04 -13.63 -7.47
CA ASN A 236 -10.02 -13.84 -8.53
C ASN A 236 -10.78 -12.55 -8.81
N GLN A 237 -11.16 -12.30 -10.04
CA GLN A 237 -11.91 -11.10 -10.44
C GLN A 237 -12.98 -11.42 -11.47
N ASN A 238 -13.99 -10.55 -11.63
CA ASN A 238 -15.05 -10.70 -12.62
C ASN A 238 -14.56 -11.19 -13.96
N SER A 239 -15.25 -12.16 -14.50
CA SER A 239 -15.04 -12.67 -15.84
C SER A 239 -16.38 -13.07 -16.48
N THR A 240 -16.56 -12.68 -17.73
CA THR A 240 -17.69 -13.11 -18.54
C THR A 240 -17.58 -14.57 -19.00
N ALA A 241 -16.37 -15.15 -18.88
CA ALA A 241 -16.09 -16.53 -19.29
C ALA A 241 -16.48 -17.58 -18.23
N GLN A 242 -16.76 -17.16 -16.98
CA GLN A 242 -17.03 -18.06 -15.86
C GLN A 242 -18.51 -18.00 -15.41
N GLN A 243 -19.05 -19.13 -15.00
CA GLN A 243 -20.44 -19.24 -14.57
C GLN A 243 -20.78 -18.39 -13.34
N ASN A 244 -19.86 -18.27 -12.38
CA ASN A 244 -20.02 -17.41 -11.20
C ASN A 244 -19.57 -15.96 -11.47
N GLY A 245 -19.10 -15.69 -12.70
CA GLY A 245 -18.56 -14.40 -13.08
C GLY A 245 -17.24 -14.02 -12.43
N LEU A 246 -16.47 -14.97 -11.88
CA LEU A 246 -15.11 -14.81 -11.37
C LEU A 246 -14.16 -15.79 -12.04
N SER A 247 -12.93 -15.37 -12.27
CA SER A 247 -11.83 -16.20 -12.75
C SER A 247 -10.51 -15.80 -12.09
N PRO A 248 -9.52 -16.70 -12.06
CA PRO A 248 -8.18 -16.40 -11.62
C PRO A 248 -7.64 -15.15 -12.33
N ASP A 249 -7.10 -14.25 -11.54
CA ASP A 249 -6.48 -13.04 -12.04
C ASP A 249 -5.00 -13.28 -12.27
N ILE A 250 -4.57 -13.18 -13.53
CA ILE A 250 -3.26 -13.65 -13.98
C ILE A 250 -2.32 -12.46 -14.20
N ASP A 251 -1.08 -12.60 -13.72
CA ASP A 251 0.02 -11.74 -14.15
C ASP A 251 0.57 -12.25 -15.51
N GLN A 252 0.50 -11.40 -16.52
CA GLN A 252 0.90 -11.78 -17.87
C GLN A 252 2.41 -12.03 -18.02
N ASN A 253 3.26 -11.50 -17.14
CA ASN A 253 4.69 -11.75 -17.20
C ASN A 253 5.00 -13.24 -16.97
N ASN A 254 4.38 -13.83 -15.95
CA ASN A 254 4.75 -15.19 -15.51
C ASN A 254 3.63 -16.22 -15.69
N GLY A 255 2.45 -15.80 -16.18
CA GLY A 255 1.30 -16.68 -16.38
C GLY A 255 0.70 -17.25 -15.10
N LYS A 256 1.10 -16.77 -13.91
CA LYS A 256 0.61 -17.25 -12.63
C LYS A 256 -0.53 -16.38 -12.10
N GLN A 257 -1.36 -16.96 -11.27
CA GLN A 257 -2.38 -16.22 -10.53
C GLN A 257 -1.72 -15.25 -9.56
N ILE A 258 -2.23 -14.02 -9.50
CA ILE A 258 -1.78 -12.98 -8.57
C ILE A 258 -2.08 -13.45 -7.15
N GLY A 259 -1.05 -13.39 -6.29
CA GLY A 259 -1.14 -13.73 -4.88
C GLY A 259 -0.53 -12.63 -4.01
N ALA A 260 -1.11 -12.41 -2.84
CA ALA A 260 -0.60 -11.47 -1.84
C ALA A 260 -0.42 -12.14 -0.49
N SER A 261 0.68 -11.88 0.19
CA SER A 261 0.93 -12.38 1.56
C SER A 261 0.01 -11.71 2.57
N ASN A 262 -0.33 -10.45 2.32
CA ASN A 262 -1.27 -9.67 3.13
C ASN A 262 -2.32 -9.04 2.23
N VAL A 263 -3.60 -9.23 2.56
CA VAL A 263 -4.70 -8.46 1.97
C VAL A 263 -5.30 -7.59 3.06
N ILE A 264 -5.35 -6.30 2.82
CA ILE A 264 -5.74 -5.32 3.84
C ILE A 264 -6.91 -4.50 3.33
N VAL A 265 -7.91 -4.31 4.17
CA VAL A 265 -9.00 -3.37 3.97
C VAL A 265 -8.81 -2.21 4.92
N ILE A 266 -8.83 -1.00 4.40
CA ILE A 266 -8.68 0.22 5.19
C ILE A 266 -9.93 1.08 5.03
N GLU A 267 -10.60 1.38 6.12
CA GLU A 267 -11.62 2.41 6.14
C GLU A 267 -10.95 3.79 6.13
N VAL A 268 -11.23 4.60 5.10
CA VAL A 268 -10.61 5.91 4.92
C VAL A 268 -11.65 6.95 4.50
N PRO A 269 -11.65 8.15 5.11
CA PRO A 269 -12.54 9.21 4.68
C PRO A 269 -12.27 9.61 3.22
N HIS A 270 -13.34 9.61 2.43
CA HIS A 270 -13.33 10.09 1.06
C HIS A 270 -13.84 11.54 1.03
N VAL A 271 -13.06 12.43 0.46
CA VAL A 271 -13.37 13.87 0.39
C VAL A 271 -13.76 14.24 -1.03
N ALA A 272 -14.95 14.81 -1.19
CA ALA A 272 -15.40 15.27 -2.50
C ALA A 272 -14.43 16.31 -3.08
N VAL A 273 -14.00 16.11 -4.32
CA VAL A 273 -13.10 17.03 -5.00
C VAL A 273 -13.90 18.17 -5.58
N PRO A 274 -13.66 19.43 -5.16
CA PRO A 274 -14.40 20.58 -5.64
C PRO A 274 -14.12 20.82 -7.14
N ASN A 275 -15.10 21.44 -7.83
CA ASN A 275 -15.01 21.80 -9.25
C ASN A 275 -14.86 20.63 -10.23
N THR A 276 -15.24 19.43 -9.82
CA THR A 276 -15.40 18.30 -10.73
C THR A 276 -16.83 18.25 -11.27
N PRO A 277 -17.05 17.75 -12.50
CA PRO A 277 -18.39 17.61 -13.03
C PRO A 277 -19.27 16.77 -12.08
N PRO A 278 -20.50 17.23 -11.75
CA PRO A 278 -21.34 16.56 -10.75
C PRO A 278 -21.78 15.14 -11.17
N GLU A 279 -21.76 14.84 -12.45
CA GLU A 279 -22.01 13.49 -12.99
C GLU A 279 -20.89 12.51 -12.73
N TYR A 280 -19.70 12.98 -12.37
CA TYR A 280 -18.54 12.19 -11.97
C TYR A 280 -18.21 12.52 -10.52
N HIS A 281 -18.74 11.79 -9.59
CA HIS A 281 -18.40 11.94 -8.17
C HIS A 281 -16.95 11.52 -7.94
N TYR A 282 -16.01 12.47 -8.06
CA TYR A 282 -14.61 12.25 -7.76
C TYR A 282 -14.32 12.50 -6.28
N PHE A 283 -13.64 11.57 -5.66
CA PHE A 283 -13.23 11.68 -4.27
C PHE A 283 -11.72 11.52 -4.15
N ASP A 284 -11.10 12.34 -3.31
CA ASP A 284 -9.74 12.15 -2.84
C ASP A 284 -9.76 11.35 -1.53
N LEU A 285 -8.73 10.58 -1.29
CA LEU A 285 -8.56 9.84 -0.05
C LEU A 285 -7.92 10.76 1.00
N ASN A 286 -8.58 10.95 2.14
CA ASN A 286 -7.95 11.63 3.25
C ASN A 286 -7.03 10.69 4.03
N LEU A 287 -5.86 10.42 3.46
CA LEU A 287 -4.81 9.61 4.09
C LEU A 287 -3.96 10.41 5.09
N ASN A 288 -4.24 11.67 5.30
CA ASN A 288 -3.57 12.52 6.28
C ASN A 288 -4.43 12.63 7.54
N TYR A 289 -4.53 11.53 8.29
CA TYR A 289 -5.47 11.41 9.40
C TYR A 289 -4.77 11.05 10.69
N SER A 290 -5.13 11.77 11.77
CA SER A 290 -4.58 11.58 13.10
C SER A 290 -5.41 10.65 13.99
N ASP A 291 -6.68 10.44 13.61
CA ASP A 291 -7.55 9.55 14.35
C ASP A 291 -7.33 8.11 13.90
N GLU A 292 -7.57 7.19 14.81
CA GLU A 292 -7.47 5.76 14.53
C GLU A 292 -8.75 5.29 13.87
N TYR A 293 -8.62 4.78 12.64
CA TYR A 293 -9.70 4.12 11.93
C TYR A 293 -9.47 2.62 11.87
N PRO A 294 -10.53 1.82 11.75
CA PRO A 294 -10.39 0.39 11.61
C PRO A 294 -9.71 0.02 10.29
N ALA A 295 -8.92 -1.04 10.37
CA ALA A 295 -8.41 -1.79 9.24
C ALA A 295 -8.53 -3.28 9.53
N TYR A 296 -8.68 -4.06 8.47
CA TYR A 296 -8.78 -5.51 8.56
C TYR A 296 -7.66 -6.14 7.75
N ILE A 297 -6.82 -6.94 8.42
CA ILE A 297 -5.65 -7.58 7.80
C ILE A 297 -5.90 -9.07 7.68
N PHE A 298 -5.88 -9.57 6.46
CA PHE A 298 -5.93 -10.99 6.14
C PHE A 298 -4.52 -11.48 5.86
N ARG A 299 -4.02 -12.38 6.69
CA ARG A 299 -2.75 -13.09 6.54
C ARG A 299 -2.83 -14.49 7.16
N ASP A 300 -2.13 -15.46 6.60
CA ASP A 300 -2.04 -16.84 7.12
C ASP A 300 -3.42 -17.52 7.36
N GLY A 301 -4.41 -17.26 6.51
CA GLY A 301 -5.76 -17.79 6.68
C GLY A 301 -6.52 -17.19 7.87
N LYS A 302 -6.04 -16.10 8.43
CA LYS A 302 -6.60 -15.39 9.60
C LYS A 302 -6.96 -13.96 9.23
N MET A 303 -7.96 -13.41 9.91
CA MET A 303 -8.36 -12.02 9.83
C MET A 303 -8.11 -11.34 11.19
N PHE A 304 -7.46 -10.19 11.16
CA PHE A 304 -7.17 -9.34 12.31
C PHE A 304 -7.85 -8.00 12.14
N GLU A 305 -8.54 -7.56 13.18
CA GLU A 305 -9.04 -6.19 13.29
C GLU A 305 -7.97 -5.34 14.00
N VAL A 306 -7.52 -4.29 13.33
CA VAL A 306 -6.46 -3.38 13.79
C VAL A 306 -6.89 -1.95 13.55
N THR A 307 -6.09 -0.99 14.00
CA THR A 307 -6.25 0.42 13.63
C THR A 307 -5.14 0.86 12.69
N TRP A 308 -5.40 1.89 11.90
CA TRP A 308 -4.38 2.49 11.04
C TRP A 308 -4.26 3.99 11.29
N THR A 309 -3.09 4.53 11.03
CA THR A 309 -2.78 5.95 11.09
C THR A 309 -1.63 6.32 10.17
N THR A 310 -1.57 7.57 9.77
CA THR A 310 -0.45 8.13 8.98
C THR A 310 0.24 9.29 9.69
N ILE A 311 -0.33 9.78 10.78
CA ILE A 311 0.19 10.96 11.49
C ILE A 311 0.88 10.54 12.78
N SER A 312 2.11 11.04 12.93
CA SER A 312 2.81 11.12 14.21
C SER A 312 3.42 12.52 14.31
N LYS A 313 2.89 13.35 15.17
CA LYS A 313 3.33 14.76 15.33
C LYS A 313 4.85 14.91 15.45
N ASN A 314 5.49 13.97 16.12
CA ASN A 314 6.95 13.99 16.28
C ASN A 314 7.66 13.65 14.96
N PHE A 315 7.16 12.69 14.19
CA PHE A 315 7.75 12.30 12.92
C PHE A 315 7.69 13.44 11.90
N GLU A 316 6.52 14.04 11.68
CA GLU A 316 6.33 15.13 10.71
C GLU A 316 7.16 16.36 11.09
N GLN A 317 7.20 16.71 12.39
CA GLN A 317 8.00 17.85 12.88
C GLN A 317 9.49 17.65 12.70
N GLN A 318 10.00 16.44 12.88
CA GLN A 318 11.42 16.12 12.79
C GLN A 318 11.86 15.88 11.35
N SER A 319 11.05 15.19 10.55
CA SER A 319 11.40 14.76 9.21
C SER A 319 10.93 15.71 8.10
N ASN A 320 9.93 16.54 8.37
CA ASN A 320 9.17 17.32 7.38
C ASN A 320 8.64 16.44 6.24
N ARG A 321 8.25 15.19 6.57
CA ARG A 321 7.73 14.20 5.63
C ARG A 321 6.39 13.65 6.13
N MET A 322 5.57 13.15 5.22
CA MET A 322 4.39 12.36 5.57
C MET A 322 4.83 10.93 5.90
N ARG A 323 4.24 10.36 6.93
CA ARG A 323 4.50 8.98 7.31
C ARG A 323 3.64 8.03 6.46
N PRO A 324 4.18 6.89 5.97
CA PRO A 324 3.38 5.83 5.38
C PRO A 324 2.31 5.31 6.35
N ILE A 325 1.29 4.65 5.82
CA ILE A 325 0.24 3.99 6.59
C ILE A 325 0.89 3.04 7.60
N ARG A 326 0.43 3.06 8.86
CA ARG A 326 0.88 2.18 9.93
C ARG A 326 -0.31 1.48 10.56
N PHE A 327 -0.09 0.24 10.98
CA PHE A 327 -1.10 -0.59 11.63
C PHE A 327 -0.70 -0.85 13.07
N THR A 328 -1.67 -0.76 13.98
CA THR A 328 -1.48 -1.04 15.40
C THR A 328 -2.53 -2.01 15.90
N ASP A 329 -2.12 -2.92 16.77
CA ASP A 329 -3.03 -3.81 17.48
C ASP A 329 -3.84 -3.05 18.53
N LYS A 330 -4.79 -3.73 19.17
CA LYS A 330 -5.62 -3.17 20.25
C LYS A 330 -4.83 -2.68 21.48
N ASN A 331 -3.56 -3.02 21.60
CA ASN A 331 -2.67 -2.60 22.68
C ASN A 331 -1.79 -1.40 22.27
N GLY A 332 -1.91 -0.93 21.02
CA GLY A 332 -1.10 0.14 20.45
C GLY A 332 0.27 -0.29 19.94
N ASN A 333 0.55 -1.61 19.90
CA ASN A 333 1.79 -2.12 19.33
C ASN A 333 1.72 -2.14 17.80
N SER A 334 2.87 -2.02 17.14
CA SER A 334 2.96 -2.21 15.70
C SER A 334 2.48 -3.62 15.32
N PHE A 335 1.64 -3.72 14.29
CA PHE A 335 1.14 -5.00 13.81
C PHE A 335 2.09 -5.58 12.76
N PRO A 336 2.64 -6.81 12.97
CA PRO A 336 3.57 -7.42 12.04
C PRO A 336 2.87 -7.94 10.79
N LEU A 337 3.36 -7.57 9.60
CA LEU A 337 2.92 -8.14 8.33
C LEU A 337 3.67 -9.45 8.04
N ARG A 338 3.07 -10.32 7.23
CA ARG A 338 3.78 -11.47 6.66
C ARG A 338 4.75 -10.96 5.59
N PRO A 339 6.01 -11.45 5.54
CA PRO A 339 6.90 -11.13 4.44
C PRO A 339 6.30 -11.44 3.07
N GLY A 340 6.44 -10.52 2.12
CA GLY A 340 5.89 -10.63 0.78
C GLY A 340 5.08 -9.42 0.35
N GLN A 341 4.28 -9.60 -0.71
CA GLN A 341 3.44 -8.56 -1.27
C GLN A 341 2.27 -8.22 -0.35
N THR A 342 1.95 -6.94 -0.27
CA THR A 342 0.75 -6.43 0.41
C THR A 342 -0.22 -5.79 -0.59
N TRP A 343 -1.51 -6.18 -0.54
CA TRP A 343 -2.58 -5.58 -1.33
C TRP A 343 -3.57 -4.86 -0.43
N VAL A 344 -3.81 -3.58 -0.70
CA VAL A 344 -4.66 -2.71 0.12
C VAL A 344 -5.89 -2.29 -0.67
N HIS A 345 -7.08 -2.50 -0.08
CA HIS A 345 -8.36 -2.00 -0.55
C HIS A 345 -8.79 -0.81 0.31
N PHE A 346 -9.07 0.33 -0.31
CA PHE A 346 -9.62 1.49 0.38
C PHE A 346 -11.13 1.51 0.28
N VAL A 347 -11.78 1.63 1.44
CA VAL A 347 -13.25 1.72 1.52
C VAL A 347 -13.65 2.92 2.36
N ILE A 348 -14.88 3.38 2.20
CA ILE A 348 -15.41 4.47 3.03
C ILE A 348 -15.64 3.98 4.47
N PRO A 349 -15.54 4.87 5.47
CA PRO A 349 -15.86 4.52 6.86
C PRO A 349 -17.27 3.94 7.00
N ASP A 350 -17.43 3.07 7.99
CA ASP A 350 -18.68 2.35 8.27
C ASP A 350 -19.15 1.40 7.14
N THR A 351 -18.25 1.00 6.24
CA THR A 351 -18.55 -0.06 5.26
C THR A 351 -18.55 -1.41 5.98
N PRO A 352 -19.70 -2.11 6.07
CA PRO A 352 -19.76 -3.34 6.86
C PRO A 352 -18.88 -4.45 6.26
N LEU A 353 -17.99 -5.01 7.08
CA LEU A 353 -17.32 -6.29 6.81
C LEU A 353 -18.06 -7.36 7.59
N ILE A 354 -18.71 -8.28 6.89
CA ILE A 354 -19.53 -9.34 7.48
C ILE A 354 -18.94 -10.71 7.21
N GLU A 355 -19.09 -11.63 8.15
CA GLU A 355 -18.73 -13.04 7.98
C GLU A 355 -19.93 -13.79 7.42
N VAL A 356 -19.71 -14.58 6.35
CA VAL A 356 -20.76 -15.26 5.59
C VAL A 356 -20.47 -16.75 5.46
N ASP A 357 -21.48 -17.53 5.10
CA ASP A 357 -21.42 -19.00 5.06
C ASP A 357 -20.46 -19.57 4.02
N LEU A 358 -20.27 -18.90 2.89
CA LEU A 358 -19.44 -19.33 1.76
C LEU A 358 -18.67 -18.14 1.17
N PRO A 359 -17.57 -18.35 0.41
CA PRO A 359 -16.77 -17.26 -0.16
C PRO A 359 -17.56 -16.26 -1.00
N LEU A 360 -18.67 -16.66 -1.61
CA LEU A 360 -19.60 -15.80 -2.36
C LEU A 360 -21.02 -15.85 -1.79
N GLY A 361 -21.15 -16.29 -0.54
CA GLY A 361 -22.43 -16.42 0.16
C GLY A 361 -22.99 -15.09 0.64
N ASP A 362 -24.22 -15.15 1.13
CA ASP A 362 -24.97 -14.01 1.64
C ASP A 362 -25.45 -14.21 3.10
N ALA A 363 -25.48 -15.45 3.58
CA ALA A 363 -25.97 -15.78 4.91
C ALA A 363 -24.88 -15.47 5.96
N GLU A 364 -25.15 -14.58 6.90
CA GLU A 364 -24.24 -14.29 7.99
C GLU A 364 -23.98 -15.54 8.82
N THR A 365 -22.71 -15.89 9.03
CA THR A 365 -22.29 -17.11 9.71
C THR A 365 -20.98 -16.90 10.45
N GLU A 366 -21.03 -16.88 11.76
CA GLU A 366 -19.85 -16.71 12.61
C GLU A 366 -18.94 -17.97 12.56
N GLY A 367 -17.63 -17.74 12.47
CA GLY A 367 -16.61 -18.79 12.50
C GLY A 367 -16.38 -19.52 11.17
N SER A 368 -17.02 -19.09 10.09
CA SER A 368 -16.85 -19.66 8.74
C SER A 368 -15.48 -19.33 8.12
N GLY A 369 -14.92 -18.17 8.44
CA GLY A 369 -13.70 -17.65 7.84
C GLY A 369 -13.90 -17.02 6.46
N HIS A 370 -15.14 -16.86 6.01
CA HIS A 370 -15.46 -16.23 4.73
C HIS A 370 -16.01 -14.83 4.97
N TRP A 371 -15.28 -13.81 4.52
CA TRP A 371 -15.60 -12.42 4.77
C TRP A 371 -16.08 -11.72 3.52
N ARG A 372 -17.09 -10.87 3.66
CA ARG A 372 -17.69 -10.12 2.56
C ARG A 372 -17.81 -8.65 2.90
N LEU A 373 -17.52 -7.82 1.90
CA LEU A 373 -17.69 -6.39 1.93
C LEU A 373 -18.39 -5.93 0.65
N ASN A 374 -19.49 -5.20 0.80
CA ASN A 374 -20.13 -4.50 -0.30
C ASN A 374 -19.75 -3.03 -0.21
N TYR A 375 -18.94 -2.56 -1.16
CA TYR A 375 -18.53 -1.17 -1.20
C TYR A 375 -19.77 -0.27 -1.38
N ILE A 376 -19.89 0.70 -0.51
CA ILE A 376 -20.96 1.69 -0.59
C ILE A 376 -20.44 2.84 -1.44
N SER A 377 -20.87 2.92 -2.70
CA SER A 377 -20.56 4.09 -3.52
C SER A 377 -21.34 5.29 -3.03
N PHE A 378 -20.74 6.46 -3.04
CA PHE A 378 -21.48 7.70 -2.83
C PHE A 378 -22.53 7.85 -3.95
N LYS A 379 -23.80 7.93 -3.56
CA LYS A 379 -24.90 8.23 -4.45
C LYS A 379 -25.08 9.73 -4.59
#